data_0d55632976a7ece91c9e78c6f08a55cb
#
_entry.id   0d55632976a7ece91c9e78c6f08a55cb
#
_cell.length_a   1.000
_cell.length_b   1.000
_cell.length_c   1.000
_cell.angle_alpha   90.00
_cell.angle_beta   90.00
_cell.angle_gamma   90.00
#
_symmetry.space_group_name_H-M   'P 1'
#
loop_
_entity.id
_entity.type
_entity.pdbx_description
1 polymer ?
#
loop_
_entity_poly.entity_id
_entity_poly.type
_entity_poly.pdbx_seq_one_letter_code
_entity_poly.pdbx_strand_id
1 'polypeptide(L)'
;ELLELVGEAGATEPYRFLLKNLRGQLMATQTWLEARLKGQRLPKPAGLLSQNEQLWDPLYACYQSLQACGMGIIANGELLDTLRRVKCFGVPLVRIDIRQESTRHTEALGEMTRYLGIGDYESWSEADKQAFLIRELNSKRPLLPRQWEPSEETREVLDTCKVIAEAPRGSIAAYVISMAKTPSDVLAVHL
;
A
#
# COMPACT_ATOMS: atom_id res chain seq x y z
N GLU A 1 17.67 2.30 -25.06
CA GLU A 1 16.84 2.32 -23.80
C GLU A 1 15.66 3.27 -23.93
N LEU A 2 15.84 4.62 -24.10
CA LEU A 2 14.71 5.55 -24.27
C LEU A 2 13.84 5.19 -25.49
N LEU A 3 14.44 4.88 -26.64
CA LEU A 3 13.72 4.49 -27.86
C LEU A 3 12.99 3.15 -27.71
N GLU A 4 13.49 2.25 -26.93
CA GLU A 4 12.81 0.98 -26.61
C GLU A 4 11.54 1.22 -25.77
N LEU A 5 11.58 2.18 -24.83
CA LEU A 5 10.42 2.55 -24.02
C LEU A 5 9.30 3.22 -24.83
N VAL A 6 9.64 4.02 -25.83
CA VAL A 6 8.64 4.77 -26.62
C VAL A 6 8.17 4.02 -27.87
N GLY A 7 8.93 3.02 -28.32
CA GLY A 7 8.64 2.26 -29.53
C GLY A 7 8.60 3.12 -30.79
N GLU A 8 8.06 2.55 -31.88
CA GLU A 8 7.96 3.27 -33.19
C GLU A 8 7.08 4.52 -33.09
N ALA A 9 6.01 4.48 -32.32
CA ALA A 9 5.06 5.59 -32.18
C ALA A 9 5.69 6.86 -31.57
N GLY A 10 6.72 6.70 -30.75
CA GLY A 10 7.42 7.81 -30.09
C GLY A 10 8.78 8.16 -30.69
N ALA A 11 9.24 7.46 -31.74
CA ALA A 11 10.61 7.58 -32.23
C ALA A 11 10.99 8.99 -32.72
N THR A 12 10.04 9.76 -33.23
CA THR A 12 10.27 11.12 -33.76
C THR A 12 10.43 12.16 -32.65
N GLU A 13 9.65 12.05 -31.55
CA GLU A 13 9.65 12.97 -30.42
C GLU A 13 9.66 12.19 -29.09
N PRO A 14 10.71 11.42 -28.78
CA PRO A 14 10.68 10.44 -27.68
C PRO A 14 10.39 11.04 -26.32
N TYR A 15 11.00 12.16 -25.97
CA TYR A 15 10.76 12.83 -24.69
C TYR A 15 9.31 13.30 -24.57
N ARG A 16 8.79 13.96 -25.61
CA ARG A 16 7.42 14.47 -25.61
C ARG A 16 6.39 13.34 -25.50
N PHE A 17 6.59 12.27 -26.23
CA PHE A 17 5.72 11.09 -26.20
C PHE A 17 5.67 10.48 -24.80
N LEU A 18 6.84 10.25 -24.19
CA LEU A 18 6.95 9.65 -22.88
C LEU A 18 6.34 10.54 -21.80
N LEU A 19 6.68 11.83 -21.78
CA LEU A 19 6.15 12.78 -20.80
C LEU A 19 4.64 12.99 -20.94
N LYS A 20 4.10 12.96 -22.16
CA LYS A 20 2.65 13.01 -22.40
C LYS A 20 1.94 11.79 -21.82
N ASN A 21 2.51 10.60 -21.98
CA ASN A 21 1.98 9.37 -21.43
C ASN A 21 2.00 9.38 -19.89
N LEU A 22 3.12 9.76 -19.29
CA LEU A 22 3.23 9.92 -17.84
C LEU A 22 2.21 10.92 -17.28
N ARG A 23 2.06 12.07 -17.95
CA ARG A 23 1.05 13.06 -17.58
C ARG A 23 -0.36 12.47 -17.62
N GLY A 24 -0.68 11.70 -18.65
CA GLY A 24 -1.98 11.01 -18.75
C GLY A 24 -2.23 10.05 -17.58
N GLN A 25 -1.22 9.26 -17.22
CA GLN A 25 -1.29 8.34 -16.08
C GLN A 25 -1.44 9.09 -14.75
N LEU A 26 -0.70 10.18 -14.55
CA LEU A 26 -0.82 11.03 -13.35
C LEU A 26 -2.23 11.62 -13.23
N MET A 27 -2.77 12.18 -14.30
CA MET A 27 -4.12 12.76 -14.29
C MET A 27 -5.19 11.70 -14.03
N ALA A 28 -5.09 10.51 -14.63
CA ALA A 28 -6.02 9.42 -14.41
C ALA A 28 -5.94 8.92 -12.95
N THR A 29 -4.72 8.83 -12.40
CA THR A 29 -4.49 8.46 -11.00
C THR A 29 -5.09 9.49 -10.05
N GLN A 30 -4.86 10.78 -10.30
CA GLN A 30 -5.41 11.87 -9.51
C GLN A 30 -6.95 11.83 -9.51
N THR A 31 -7.56 11.75 -10.68
CA THR A 31 -9.03 11.69 -10.81
C THR A 31 -9.62 10.50 -10.05
N TRP A 32 -8.97 9.35 -10.14
CA TRP A 32 -9.42 8.14 -9.44
C TRP A 32 -9.30 8.28 -7.91
N LEU A 33 -8.20 8.84 -7.42
CA LEU A 33 -7.99 9.09 -5.98
C LEU A 33 -8.99 10.13 -5.44
N GLU A 34 -9.20 11.24 -6.17
CA GLU A 34 -10.18 12.26 -5.78
C GLU A 34 -11.60 11.72 -5.69
N ALA A 35 -11.98 10.83 -6.62
CA ALA A 35 -13.27 10.16 -6.58
C ALA A 35 -13.40 9.25 -5.35
N ARG A 36 -12.36 8.50 -5.01
CA ARG A 36 -12.34 7.66 -3.79
C ARG A 36 -12.47 8.50 -2.52
N LEU A 37 -11.80 9.63 -2.43
CA LEU A 37 -11.92 10.56 -1.30
C LEU A 37 -13.35 11.09 -1.13
N LYS A 38 -14.10 11.19 -2.22
CA LYS A 38 -15.52 11.58 -2.23
C LYS A 38 -16.48 10.39 -2.02
N GLY A 39 -15.96 9.19 -1.70
CA GLY A 39 -16.76 7.97 -1.53
C GLY A 39 -17.30 7.38 -2.85
N GLN A 40 -16.86 7.88 -4.00
CA GLN A 40 -17.28 7.36 -5.31
C GLN A 40 -16.46 6.13 -5.70
N ARG A 41 -17.12 5.14 -6.28
CA ARG A 41 -16.47 3.92 -6.79
C ARG A 41 -16.26 4.03 -8.30
N LEU A 42 -15.05 4.43 -8.71
CA LEU A 42 -14.62 4.36 -10.10
C LEU A 42 -13.82 3.08 -10.34
N PRO A 43 -13.87 2.51 -11.54
CA PRO A 43 -12.99 1.41 -11.91
C PRO A 43 -11.53 1.88 -11.82
N LYS A 44 -10.64 0.96 -11.41
CA LYS A 44 -9.20 1.25 -11.35
C LYS A 44 -8.68 1.52 -12.76
N PRO A 45 -8.06 2.69 -13.04
CA PRO A 45 -7.56 3.00 -14.37
C PRO A 45 -6.41 2.07 -14.76
N ALA A 46 -6.36 1.70 -16.05
CA ALA A 46 -5.19 1.05 -16.60
C ALA A 46 -3.98 2.00 -16.50
N GLY A 47 -2.88 1.53 -15.92
CA GLY A 47 -1.69 2.38 -15.71
C GLY A 47 -1.76 3.30 -14.48
N LEU A 48 -2.57 2.93 -13.48
CA LEU A 48 -2.53 3.60 -12.19
C LEU A 48 -1.11 3.65 -11.64
N LEU A 49 -0.62 4.83 -11.32
CA LEU A 49 0.67 5.02 -10.68
C LEU A 49 0.57 4.65 -9.20
N SER A 50 1.21 3.56 -8.83
CA SER A 50 1.21 3.02 -7.47
C SER A 50 2.62 2.62 -6.98
N GLN A 51 3.61 2.62 -7.88
CA GLN A 51 4.98 2.24 -7.60
C GLN A 51 5.93 3.34 -8.07
N ASN A 52 7.03 3.53 -7.36
CA ASN A 52 8.00 4.58 -7.66
C ASN A 52 8.67 4.39 -9.02
N GLU A 53 8.91 3.14 -9.39
CA GLU A 53 9.56 2.74 -10.63
C GLU A 53 8.77 3.21 -11.85
N GLN A 54 7.43 3.25 -11.77
CA GLN A 54 6.58 3.74 -12.84
C GLN A 54 6.80 5.22 -13.19
N LEU A 55 7.30 6.02 -12.24
CA LEU A 55 7.72 7.41 -12.46
C LEU A 55 9.23 7.52 -12.69
N TRP A 56 10.01 6.79 -11.89
CA TRP A 56 11.46 6.88 -11.90
C TRP A 56 12.06 6.43 -13.22
N ASP A 57 11.74 5.21 -13.67
CA ASP A 57 12.41 4.61 -14.83
C ASP A 57 12.27 5.43 -16.11
N PRO A 58 11.06 5.88 -16.50
CA PRO A 58 10.92 6.70 -17.71
C PRO A 58 11.58 8.08 -17.57
N LEU A 59 11.53 8.72 -16.41
CA LEU A 59 12.19 10.01 -16.21
C LEU A 59 13.72 9.86 -16.18
N TYR A 60 14.22 8.77 -15.60
CA TYR A 60 15.65 8.49 -15.56
C TYR A 60 16.19 8.14 -16.94
N ALA A 61 15.44 7.40 -17.76
CA ALA A 61 15.81 7.15 -19.16
C ALA A 61 15.91 8.46 -19.97
N CYS A 62 15.01 9.42 -19.74
CA CYS A 62 15.13 10.77 -20.32
C CYS A 62 16.41 11.46 -19.86
N TYR A 63 16.71 11.41 -18.57
CA TYR A 63 17.93 12.01 -17.98
C TYR A 63 19.20 11.43 -18.61
N GLN A 64 19.31 10.11 -18.67
CA GLN A 64 20.46 9.43 -19.26
C GLN A 64 20.62 9.78 -20.76
N SER A 65 19.51 9.78 -21.49
CA SER A 65 19.53 10.14 -22.92
C SER A 65 20.00 11.57 -23.16
N LEU A 66 19.51 12.53 -22.37
CA LEU A 66 19.95 13.93 -22.45
C LEU A 66 21.45 14.08 -22.10
N GLN A 67 21.93 13.36 -21.09
CA GLN A 67 23.38 13.36 -20.76
C GLN A 67 24.21 12.79 -21.92
N ALA A 68 23.79 11.69 -22.51
CA ALA A 68 24.48 11.05 -23.65
C ALA A 68 24.52 11.93 -24.91
N CYS A 69 23.52 12.79 -25.10
CA CYS A 69 23.45 13.75 -26.22
C CYS A 69 24.17 15.08 -25.92
N GLY A 70 24.90 15.21 -24.79
CA GLY A 70 25.58 16.45 -24.41
C GLY A 70 24.66 17.55 -23.90
N MET A 71 23.40 17.25 -23.63
CA MET A 71 22.38 18.18 -23.11
C MET A 71 22.36 18.22 -21.57
N GLY A 72 23.51 18.11 -20.92
CA GLY A 72 23.64 18.05 -19.46
C GLY A 72 23.01 19.26 -18.75
N ILE A 73 23.04 20.46 -19.34
CA ILE A 73 22.41 21.66 -18.76
C ILE A 73 20.90 21.45 -18.59
N ILE A 74 20.24 20.86 -19.60
CA ILE A 74 18.80 20.57 -19.57
C ILE A 74 18.53 19.42 -18.59
N ALA A 75 19.30 18.35 -18.67
CA ALA A 75 19.16 17.19 -17.81
C ALA A 75 19.28 17.55 -16.31
N ASN A 76 20.26 18.42 -15.97
CA ASN A 76 20.58 18.81 -14.60
C ASN A 76 19.68 19.94 -14.05
N GLY A 77 18.71 20.40 -14.82
CA GLY A 77 17.69 21.36 -14.39
C GLY A 77 16.50 20.66 -13.69
N GLU A 78 15.30 21.06 -14.08
CA GLU A 78 14.04 20.59 -13.47
C GLU A 78 13.84 19.06 -13.54
N LEU A 79 14.42 18.39 -14.54
CA LEU A 79 14.35 16.94 -14.65
C LEU A 79 15.08 16.26 -13.46
N LEU A 80 16.31 16.71 -13.18
CA LEU A 80 17.08 16.20 -12.05
C LEU A 80 16.38 16.48 -10.71
N ASP A 81 15.80 17.67 -10.55
CA ASP A 81 15.06 18.02 -9.34
C ASP A 81 13.80 17.18 -9.18
N THR A 82 13.12 16.88 -10.28
CA THR A 82 11.97 15.96 -10.28
C THR A 82 12.40 14.54 -9.90
N LEU A 83 13.50 14.05 -10.46
CA LEU A 83 14.06 12.74 -10.10
C LEU A 83 14.43 12.68 -8.62
N ARG A 84 15.04 13.72 -8.06
CA ARG A 84 15.36 13.80 -6.62
C ARG A 84 14.10 13.73 -5.77
N ARG A 85 13.03 14.44 -6.15
CA ARG A 85 11.74 14.40 -5.46
C ARG A 85 11.13 12.99 -5.52
N VAL A 86 11.12 12.35 -6.68
CA VAL A 86 10.63 10.98 -6.84
C VAL A 86 11.47 10.00 -5.98
N LYS A 87 12.79 10.20 -5.91
CA LYS A 87 13.66 9.34 -5.09
C LYS A 87 13.42 9.51 -3.60
N CYS A 88 13.19 10.75 -3.15
CA CYS A 88 12.98 11.05 -1.73
C CYS A 88 11.58 10.70 -1.24
N PHE A 89 10.56 10.98 -2.02
CA PHE A 89 9.17 10.91 -1.60
C PHE A 89 8.38 9.78 -2.25
N GLY A 90 8.74 9.37 -3.46
CA GLY A 90 8.01 8.38 -4.23
C GLY A 90 6.58 8.81 -4.59
N VAL A 91 5.78 7.84 -5.02
CA VAL A 91 4.35 8.03 -5.31
C VAL A 91 3.53 8.21 -4.03
N PRO A 92 3.82 7.48 -2.92
CA PRO A 92 3.07 7.65 -1.67
C PRO A 92 3.31 8.98 -0.95
N LEU A 93 4.30 9.76 -1.36
CA LEU A 93 4.75 11.03 -0.80
C LEU A 93 5.33 10.90 0.61
N VAL A 94 4.59 10.30 1.54
CA VAL A 94 5.00 10.05 2.94
C VAL A 94 4.66 8.64 3.32
N ARG A 95 5.62 7.93 3.92
CA ARG A 95 5.38 6.63 4.54
C ARG A 95 4.92 6.86 5.96
N ILE A 96 3.81 6.24 6.33
CA ILE A 96 3.21 6.38 7.66
C ILE A 96 3.35 5.10 8.48
N ASP A 97 3.44 5.25 9.78
CA ASP A 97 3.29 4.15 10.73
C ASP A 97 1.84 4.08 11.22
N ILE A 98 1.31 2.88 11.26
CA ILE A 98 0.06 2.60 11.96
C ILE A 98 0.42 2.22 13.40
N ARG A 99 -0.30 2.76 14.36
CA ARG A 99 -0.07 2.47 15.78
C ARG A 99 -1.36 2.01 16.44
N GLN A 100 -1.30 0.88 17.14
CA GLN A 100 -2.43 0.32 17.84
C GLN A 100 -1.96 -0.34 19.15
N GLU A 101 -2.83 -0.48 20.09
CA GLU A 101 -2.59 -1.21 21.33
C GLU A 101 -2.89 -2.70 21.13
N SER A 102 -2.04 -3.60 21.68
CA SER A 102 -2.21 -5.04 21.52
C SER A 102 -3.52 -5.58 22.11
N THR A 103 -4.03 -4.95 23.17
CA THR A 103 -5.32 -5.29 23.78
C THR A 103 -6.48 -5.18 22.81
N ARG A 104 -6.45 -4.21 21.89
CA ARG A 104 -7.50 -4.03 20.87
C ARG A 104 -7.62 -5.25 19.95
N HIS A 105 -6.50 -5.88 19.59
CA HIS A 105 -6.49 -7.12 18.82
C HIS A 105 -7.04 -8.30 19.63
N THR A 106 -6.66 -8.37 20.93
CA THR A 106 -7.15 -9.40 21.85
C THR A 106 -8.66 -9.32 22.03
N GLU A 107 -9.22 -8.13 22.22
CA GLU A 107 -10.65 -7.87 22.31
C GLU A 107 -11.40 -8.25 21.04
N ALA A 108 -10.88 -7.86 19.87
CA ALA A 108 -11.46 -8.20 18.58
C ALA A 108 -11.49 -9.72 18.34
N LEU A 109 -10.41 -10.42 18.68
CA LEU A 109 -10.36 -11.89 18.61
C LEU A 109 -11.28 -12.54 19.64
N GLY A 110 -11.41 -11.97 20.83
CA GLY A 110 -12.33 -12.43 21.87
C GLY A 110 -13.78 -12.36 21.40
N GLU A 111 -14.21 -11.23 20.87
CA GLU A 111 -15.55 -11.06 20.32
C GLU A 111 -15.82 -12.05 19.18
N MET A 112 -14.87 -12.19 18.26
CA MET A 112 -15.00 -13.10 17.13
C MET A 112 -15.12 -14.57 17.56
N THR A 113 -14.25 -15.02 18.49
CA THR A 113 -14.25 -16.42 18.96
C THR A 113 -15.51 -16.74 19.77
N ARG A 114 -16.04 -15.79 20.54
CA ARG A 114 -17.36 -15.91 21.21
C ARG A 114 -18.48 -16.04 20.18
N TYR A 115 -18.50 -15.21 19.15
CA TYR A 115 -19.49 -15.30 18.08
C TYR A 115 -19.45 -16.65 17.35
N LEU A 116 -18.25 -17.19 17.10
CA LEU A 116 -18.08 -18.48 16.45
C LEU A 116 -18.39 -19.68 17.35
N GLY A 117 -18.63 -19.46 18.64
CA GLY A 117 -18.89 -20.52 19.63
C GLY A 117 -17.69 -21.43 19.92
N ILE A 118 -16.47 -20.97 19.63
CA ILE A 118 -15.22 -21.74 19.85
C ILE A 118 -14.51 -21.41 21.15
N GLY A 119 -15.04 -20.47 21.93
CA GLY A 119 -14.52 -20.05 23.22
C GLY A 119 -14.33 -18.54 23.33
N ASP A 120 -13.66 -18.11 24.39
CA ASP A 120 -13.32 -16.71 24.63
C ASP A 120 -11.80 -16.54 24.62
N TYR A 121 -11.27 -16.04 23.51
CA TYR A 121 -9.84 -15.85 23.28
C TYR A 121 -9.16 -15.05 24.40
N GLU A 122 -9.86 -14.07 24.99
CA GLU A 122 -9.31 -13.25 26.06
C GLU A 122 -8.91 -14.09 27.29
N SER A 123 -9.71 -15.12 27.60
CA SER A 123 -9.51 -16.01 28.75
C SER A 123 -8.54 -17.17 28.48
N TRP A 124 -8.11 -17.39 27.26
CA TRP A 124 -7.24 -18.54 26.91
C TRP A 124 -5.83 -18.39 27.46
N SER A 125 -5.18 -19.53 27.73
CA SER A 125 -3.75 -19.56 28.04
C SER A 125 -2.93 -19.07 26.81
N GLU A 126 -1.72 -18.58 27.06
CA GLU A 126 -0.83 -18.16 25.98
C GLU A 126 -0.55 -19.29 24.98
N ALA A 127 -0.41 -20.53 25.45
CA ALA A 127 -0.21 -21.70 24.59
C ALA A 127 -1.42 -21.95 23.67
N ASP A 128 -2.65 -21.81 24.19
CA ASP A 128 -3.87 -21.98 23.41
C ASP A 128 -4.06 -20.85 22.40
N LYS A 129 -3.73 -19.61 22.78
CA LYS A 129 -3.72 -18.46 21.88
C LYS A 129 -2.77 -18.68 20.71
N GLN A 130 -1.55 -19.06 20.96
CA GLN A 130 -0.57 -19.34 19.92
C GLN A 130 -1.03 -20.50 19.00
N ALA A 131 -1.50 -21.59 19.59
CA ALA A 131 -1.97 -22.76 18.84
C ALA A 131 -3.14 -22.39 17.90
N PHE A 132 -4.08 -21.59 18.38
CA PHE A 132 -5.18 -21.06 17.59
C PHE A 132 -4.69 -20.18 16.43
N LEU A 133 -3.87 -19.18 16.74
CA LEU A 133 -3.38 -18.22 15.75
C LEU A 133 -2.54 -18.90 14.67
N ILE A 134 -1.63 -19.80 15.03
CA ILE A 134 -0.82 -20.55 14.08
C ILE A 134 -1.69 -21.42 13.18
N ARG A 135 -2.71 -22.07 13.74
CA ARG A 135 -3.65 -22.89 12.97
C ARG A 135 -4.43 -22.03 11.96
N GLU A 136 -4.98 -20.89 12.39
CA GLU A 136 -5.79 -20.05 11.52
C GLU A 136 -4.93 -19.33 10.45
N LEU A 137 -3.71 -18.89 10.77
CA LEU A 137 -2.77 -18.33 9.80
C LEU A 137 -2.37 -19.32 8.70
N ASN A 138 -2.36 -20.61 9.00
CA ASN A 138 -2.12 -21.67 8.00
C ASN A 138 -3.40 -22.17 7.31
N SER A 139 -4.56 -21.68 7.73
CA SER A 139 -5.86 -22.06 7.16
C SER A 139 -6.14 -21.29 5.87
N LYS A 140 -6.73 -21.95 4.89
CA LYS A 140 -7.21 -21.30 3.66
C LYS A 140 -8.66 -20.82 3.75
N ARG A 141 -9.35 -21.13 4.84
CA ARG A 141 -10.73 -20.69 5.03
C ARG A 141 -10.76 -19.27 5.58
N PRO A 142 -11.72 -18.43 5.16
CA PRO A 142 -11.95 -17.15 5.80
C PRO A 142 -12.35 -17.37 7.28
N LEU A 143 -11.71 -16.65 8.19
CA LEU A 143 -12.03 -16.70 9.62
C LEU A 143 -13.27 -15.85 9.94
N LEU A 144 -13.38 -14.68 9.30
CA LEU A 144 -14.48 -13.74 9.54
C LEU A 144 -15.80 -14.22 8.93
N PRO A 145 -16.86 -14.37 9.73
CA PRO A 145 -18.17 -14.73 9.23
C PRO A 145 -18.79 -13.60 8.42
N ARG A 146 -19.45 -13.91 7.29
CA ARG A 146 -20.06 -12.89 6.42
C ARG A 146 -21.21 -12.12 7.06
N GLN A 147 -21.89 -12.72 8.02
CA GLN A 147 -23.10 -12.17 8.66
C GLN A 147 -22.81 -11.62 10.06
N TRP A 148 -21.53 -11.57 10.45
CA TRP A 148 -21.15 -11.04 11.75
C TRP A 148 -21.15 -9.51 11.72
N GLU A 149 -21.84 -8.92 12.69
CA GLU A 149 -21.82 -7.48 12.96
C GLU A 149 -21.00 -7.24 14.21
N PRO A 150 -19.73 -6.87 14.07
CA PRO A 150 -18.84 -6.59 15.20
C PRO A 150 -19.25 -5.31 15.93
N SER A 151 -18.82 -5.18 17.18
CA SER A 151 -18.85 -3.92 17.92
C SER A 151 -18.13 -2.80 17.18
N GLU A 152 -18.36 -1.55 17.55
CA GLU A 152 -17.71 -0.40 16.94
C GLU A 152 -16.20 -0.48 17.10
N GLU A 153 -15.73 -0.87 18.29
CA GLU A 153 -14.32 -1.05 18.62
C GLU A 153 -13.64 -2.12 17.76
N THR A 154 -14.28 -3.27 17.63
CA THR A 154 -13.77 -4.37 16.78
C THR A 154 -13.79 -3.98 15.30
N ARG A 155 -14.84 -3.27 14.86
CA ARG A 155 -14.94 -2.78 13.48
C ARG A 155 -13.80 -1.84 13.13
N GLU A 156 -13.42 -0.93 14.05
CA GLU A 156 -12.29 -0.02 13.85
C GLU A 156 -10.98 -0.79 13.60
N VAL A 157 -10.72 -1.86 14.36
CA VAL A 157 -9.54 -2.71 14.17
C VAL A 157 -9.56 -3.38 12.80
N LEU A 158 -10.69 -3.98 12.42
CA LEU A 158 -10.85 -4.65 11.14
C LEU A 158 -10.76 -3.69 9.96
N ASP A 159 -11.36 -2.51 10.05
CA ASP A 159 -11.29 -1.48 9.02
C ASP A 159 -9.85 -0.95 8.87
N THR A 160 -9.11 -0.81 9.98
CA THR A 160 -7.68 -0.46 9.95
C THR A 160 -6.88 -1.52 9.19
N CYS A 161 -7.05 -2.81 9.51
CA CYS A 161 -6.39 -3.91 8.81
C CYS A 161 -6.75 -3.93 7.31
N LYS A 162 -8.01 -3.67 6.98
CA LYS A 162 -8.46 -3.56 5.59
C LYS A 162 -7.79 -2.40 4.84
N VAL A 163 -7.71 -1.23 5.46
CA VAL A 163 -7.00 -0.07 4.87
C VAL A 163 -5.53 -0.41 4.62
N ILE A 164 -4.87 -1.11 5.55
CA ILE A 164 -3.48 -1.56 5.39
C ILE A 164 -3.35 -2.52 4.21
N ALA A 165 -4.24 -3.50 4.11
CA ALA A 165 -4.22 -4.49 3.03
C ALA A 165 -4.49 -3.86 1.64
N GLU A 166 -5.29 -2.79 1.57
CA GLU A 166 -5.61 -2.06 0.34
C GLU A 166 -4.62 -0.93 0.03
N ALA A 167 -3.76 -0.57 0.97
CA ALA A 167 -2.82 0.55 0.83
C ALA A 167 -1.81 0.29 -0.30
N PRO A 168 -1.41 1.33 -1.05
CA PRO A 168 -0.37 1.20 -2.04
C PRO A 168 0.94 0.69 -1.42
N ARG A 169 1.64 -0.18 -2.13
CA ARG A 169 2.90 -0.73 -1.64
C ARG A 169 3.89 0.40 -1.30
N GLY A 170 4.44 0.35 -0.09
CA GLY A 170 5.42 1.34 0.38
C GLY A 170 4.81 2.60 1.00
N SER A 171 3.47 2.74 1.08
CA SER A 171 2.83 3.84 1.80
C SER A 171 2.80 3.63 3.32
N ILE A 172 2.84 2.38 3.77
CA ILE A 172 2.94 2.04 5.19
C ILE A 172 4.36 1.54 5.46
N ALA A 173 5.02 2.14 6.46
CA ALA A 173 6.37 1.78 6.84
C ALA A 173 6.38 0.68 7.90
N ALA A 174 5.51 0.79 8.91
CA ALA A 174 5.41 -0.16 9.99
C ALA A 174 3.99 -0.21 10.58
N TYR A 175 3.64 -1.35 11.15
CA TYR A 175 2.54 -1.49 12.09
C TYR A 175 3.15 -1.67 13.48
N VAL A 176 2.96 -0.70 14.35
CA VAL A 176 3.55 -0.66 15.68
C VAL A 176 2.49 -1.01 16.71
N ILE A 177 2.69 -2.08 17.45
CA ILE A 177 1.82 -2.45 18.56
C ILE A 177 2.47 -2.03 19.88
N SER A 178 1.73 -1.26 20.68
CA SER A 178 2.11 -0.95 22.06
C SER A 178 1.57 -2.00 23.02
N MET A 179 2.13 -2.05 24.24
CA MET A 179 1.72 -2.95 25.33
C MET A 179 1.80 -4.45 24.98
N ALA A 180 2.49 -4.83 23.91
CA ALA A 180 2.73 -6.24 23.60
C ALA A 180 3.59 -6.91 24.68
N LYS A 181 3.16 -8.06 25.18
CA LYS A 181 3.80 -8.82 26.26
C LYS A 181 4.17 -10.23 25.84
N THR A 182 3.44 -10.79 24.89
CA THR A 182 3.51 -12.20 24.54
C THR A 182 3.58 -12.39 23.02
N PRO A 183 4.10 -13.53 22.53
CA PRO A 183 4.13 -13.84 21.11
C PRO A 183 2.75 -13.81 20.44
N SER A 184 1.68 -14.16 21.15
CA SER A 184 0.32 -14.09 20.60
C SER A 184 -0.10 -12.68 20.23
N ASP A 185 0.41 -11.63 20.90
CA ASP A 185 0.13 -10.24 20.55
C ASP A 185 0.64 -9.89 19.13
N VAL A 186 1.80 -10.44 18.76
CA VAL A 186 2.37 -10.25 17.41
C VAL A 186 1.63 -11.08 16.38
N LEU A 187 1.35 -12.36 16.70
CA LEU A 187 0.63 -13.24 15.78
C LEU A 187 -0.79 -12.75 15.48
N ALA A 188 -1.45 -12.11 16.45
CA ALA A 188 -2.79 -11.56 16.29
C ALA A 188 -2.88 -10.48 15.20
N VAL A 189 -1.81 -9.71 14.99
CA VAL A 189 -1.73 -8.68 13.93
C VAL A 189 -1.63 -9.31 12.54
N HIS A 190 -1.07 -10.51 12.45
CA HIS A 190 -0.88 -11.21 11.17
C HIS A 190 -2.11 -12.02 10.74
N LEU A 191 -3.03 -12.29 11.65
CA LEU A 191 -4.28 -13.00 11.37
C LEU A 191 -5.34 -12.09 10.75
#